data_e833a561e2330df9ba39f1e82aeed12f
#
_entry.id   e833a561e2330df9ba39f1e82aeed12f
#
_cell.length_a   1.000
_cell.length_b   1.000
_cell.length_c   1.000
_cell.angle_alpha   90.00
_cell.angle_beta   90.00
_cell.angle_gamma   90.00
#
_symmetry.space_group_name_H-M   'P 1'
#
loop_
_entity.id
_entity.type
_entity.pdbx_description
1 polymer ?
#
loop_
_entity_poly.entity_id
_entity_poly.type
_entity_poly.pdbx_seq_one_letter_code
_entity_poly.pdbx_strand_id
1 'polypeptide(L)'
;MQKTHRPRVRLTQALFAGVIIGLMTFISACGGNAHTQKQASQNKTQLDHLLQQAKGVGVPISMLQPVLTQEQQLSHSSAPFTLFNDQPATNYYQNLATRYNQLTIQVQGIISTATQQFQTRAQYDMQNFQLALTRERTSRHFSNIGKFSQQFSQDQLLLSVAQYPKDYIAISSDALYSTNALNLIEPTYVRLNTFQHTVGQMHAASLDTTAMQAQYTADMQDYNSAVAPLDFQNLGTLLDAQYQQALVSSIQALPYIGAAKLNEFQAQVNSLKTYGMDASTYQKHLASYQAALKKASSINDYLAVAARIQADITSMHDMLLQGQANYLIKYIDQQARAWGNANHYHDKFDGKNYLLTAGYTLPGIGFWLNRELGWTFTAADFQSVIDEENNELFDLQMLEANYNDPTQYNHVHATDLQMLDHYSLQHKQVLMVSMAEQAMRIYQDGKLVASFHVTTGRVERPALPGVWTVQDRKSPDEFKSNDPVGSPFWYPPTHINYAILYHWGGFFVHDSWWRADYGPGTQFPHNDSGGDETFAGNGSHGCINMQENQAAWVYGHTDWNTIIAVY
;
A
#
# COMPACT_ATOMS: atom_id res chain seq x y z
N MET A 1 -14.74 43.36 16.03
CA MET A 1 -16.05 42.79 15.70
C MET A 1 -16.12 42.57 14.21
N GLN A 2 -15.78 41.37 13.77
CA GLN A 2 -16.09 40.89 12.43
C GLN A 2 -16.58 39.43 12.58
N LYS A 3 -17.84 39.23 12.20
CA LYS A 3 -18.51 37.93 12.24
C LYS A 3 -18.04 37.11 11.04
N THR A 4 -17.32 36.02 11.28
CA THR A 4 -17.04 35.02 10.27
C THR A 4 -18.22 34.05 10.16
N HIS A 5 -18.91 34.08 9.02
CA HIS A 5 -19.92 33.10 8.66
C HIS A 5 -19.24 31.73 8.38
N ARG A 6 -19.54 30.73 9.20
CA ARG A 6 -19.30 29.33 8.88
C ARG A 6 -20.42 28.84 7.95
N PRO A 7 -20.13 28.21 6.81
CA PRO A 7 -21.14 27.51 6.06
C PRO A 7 -21.53 26.22 6.80
N ARG A 8 -22.80 26.12 7.16
CA ARG A 8 -23.39 24.87 7.62
C ARG A 8 -23.47 23.92 6.43
N VAL A 9 -22.61 22.90 6.39
CA VAL A 9 -22.78 21.75 5.51
C VAL A 9 -23.99 20.97 6.02
N ARG A 10 -25.07 21.02 5.27
CA ARG A 10 -26.22 20.15 5.47
C ARG A 10 -25.82 18.75 4.99
N LEU A 11 -25.71 17.81 5.91
CA LEU A 11 -25.71 16.38 5.61
C LEU A 11 -27.05 16.02 4.97
N THR A 12 -27.10 15.95 3.67
CA THR A 12 -28.14 15.20 2.98
C THR A 12 -27.60 13.80 2.78
N GLN A 13 -27.94 12.90 3.72
CA GLN A 13 -27.90 11.45 3.49
C GLN A 13 -28.89 11.16 2.34
N ALA A 14 -28.37 11.05 1.13
CA ALA A 14 -29.12 10.49 0.02
C ALA A 14 -29.06 8.96 0.16
N LEU A 15 -30.06 8.41 0.84
CA LEU A 15 -30.41 7.00 0.77
C LEU A 15 -30.50 6.60 -0.72
N PHE A 16 -29.55 5.80 -1.20
CA PHE A 16 -29.75 4.96 -2.35
C PHE A 16 -30.58 3.74 -1.93
N ALA A 17 -31.83 4.00 -1.56
CA ALA A 17 -32.82 2.96 -1.47
C ALA A 17 -33.21 2.59 -2.90
N GLY A 18 -32.98 1.34 -3.28
CA GLY A 18 -33.41 0.80 -4.55
C GLY A 18 -34.91 0.99 -4.75
N VAL A 19 -35.27 1.77 -5.75
CA VAL A 19 -36.62 1.82 -6.26
C VAL A 19 -36.81 0.60 -7.15
N ILE A 20 -37.15 -0.53 -6.53
CA ILE A 20 -37.83 -1.62 -7.21
C ILE A 20 -39.28 -1.15 -7.35
N ILE A 21 -39.61 -0.49 -8.43
CA ILE A 21 -40.98 -0.25 -8.81
C ILE A 21 -41.43 -1.43 -9.66
N GLY A 22 -41.97 -2.44 -8.99
CA GLY A 22 -42.82 -3.41 -9.64
C GLY A 22 -44.16 -2.73 -9.97
N LEU A 23 -44.34 -2.25 -11.20
CA LEU A 23 -45.64 -1.86 -11.70
C LEU A 23 -46.21 -3.00 -12.56
N MET A 24 -46.95 -3.90 -11.92
CA MET A 24 -47.97 -4.66 -12.63
C MET A 24 -49.17 -3.74 -12.81
N THR A 25 -49.44 -3.33 -14.02
CA THR A 25 -50.71 -2.78 -14.37
C THR A 25 -51.33 -3.56 -15.51
N PHE A 26 -52.50 -4.00 -15.21
CA PHE A 26 -53.45 -4.57 -16.16
C PHE A 26 -53.83 -3.55 -17.20
N ILE A 27 -53.89 -3.98 -18.51
CA ILE A 27 -54.52 -3.61 -19.50
C ILE A 27 -55.35 -3.69 -20.47
N SER A 28 -56.25 -3.24 -20.92
CA SER A 28 -57.30 -3.26 -21.96
C SER A 28 -56.76 -3.34 -23.37
N ALA A 29 -57.23 -4.33 -24.08
CA ALA A 29 -56.96 -4.54 -25.48
C ALA A 29 -57.60 -3.46 -26.34
N CYS A 30 -56.78 -2.64 -26.96
CA CYS A 30 -56.95 -1.94 -28.24
C CYS A 30 -55.85 -0.90 -28.35
N GLY A 31 -54.75 -1.24 -29.04
CA GLY A 31 -53.61 -0.37 -29.21
C GLY A 31 -52.26 -1.00 -28.81
N GLY A 32 -52.12 -2.30 -28.87
CA GLY A 32 -50.94 -3.04 -28.38
C GLY A 32 -49.60 -2.57 -29.00
N ASN A 33 -49.61 -2.18 -30.25
CA ASN A 33 -48.40 -1.71 -30.93
C ASN A 33 -47.94 -0.32 -30.44
N ALA A 34 -48.87 0.64 -30.31
CA ALA A 34 -48.53 1.99 -29.84
C ALA A 34 -48.03 2.01 -28.39
N HIS A 35 -48.55 1.16 -27.51
CA HIS A 35 -48.12 1.05 -26.12
C HIS A 35 -46.73 0.45 -26.02
N THR A 36 -46.47 -0.67 -26.70
CA THR A 36 -45.15 -1.34 -26.68
C THR A 36 -44.07 -0.50 -27.34
N GLN A 37 -44.38 0.22 -28.42
CA GLN A 37 -43.49 1.18 -29.05
C GLN A 37 -43.14 2.32 -28.10
N LYS A 38 -44.12 2.88 -27.37
CA LYS A 38 -43.87 3.91 -26.34
C LYS A 38 -42.96 3.40 -25.24
N GLN A 39 -43.18 2.18 -24.77
CA GLN A 39 -42.37 1.55 -23.73
C GLN A 39 -40.94 1.32 -24.21
N ALA A 40 -40.71 0.84 -25.43
CA ALA A 40 -39.40 0.68 -26.02
C ALA A 40 -38.65 2.03 -26.11
N SER A 41 -39.35 3.10 -26.55
CA SER A 41 -38.80 4.46 -26.60
C SER A 41 -38.43 5.00 -25.21
N GLN A 42 -39.27 4.76 -24.20
CA GLN A 42 -38.98 5.17 -22.83
C GLN A 42 -37.75 4.45 -22.26
N ASN A 43 -37.65 3.13 -22.45
CA ASN A 43 -36.50 2.34 -22.01
C ASN A 43 -35.21 2.77 -22.73
N LYS A 44 -35.31 3.10 -24.02
CA LYS A 44 -34.14 3.69 -24.75
C LYS A 44 -33.71 5.02 -24.14
N THR A 45 -34.64 5.94 -23.91
CA THR A 45 -34.32 7.24 -23.29
C THR A 45 -33.70 7.07 -21.92
N GLN A 46 -34.18 6.09 -21.12
CA GLN A 46 -33.61 5.76 -19.82
C GLN A 46 -32.15 5.22 -19.94
N LEU A 47 -31.92 4.33 -20.91
CA LEU A 47 -30.57 3.82 -21.21
C LEU A 47 -29.64 4.95 -21.64
N ASP A 48 -30.09 5.80 -22.58
CA ASP A 48 -29.30 6.94 -23.07
C ASP A 48 -28.91 7.89 -21.93
N HIS A 49 -29.85 8.19 -21.04
CA HIS A 49 -29.60 9.01 -19.84
C HIS A 49 -28.57 8.36 -18.92
N LEU A 50 -28.71 7.06 -18.66
CA LEU A 50 -27.79 6.33 -17.79
C LEU A 50 -26.37 6.20 -18.39
N LEU A 51 -26.27 6.03 -19.71
CA LEU A 51 -25.00 6.05 -20.43
C LEU A 51 -24.30 7.43 -20.32
N GLN A 52 -25.06 8.52 -20.43
CA GLN A 52 -24.54 9.87 -20.19
C GLN A 52 -24.09 10.05 -18.74
N GLN A 53 -24.89 9.57 -17.80
CA GLN A 53 -24.52 9.59 -16.37
C GLN A 53 -23.23 8.80 -16.13
N ALA A 54 -23.10 7.56 -16.67
CA ALA A 54 -21.92 6.73 -16.54
C ALA A 54 -20.65 7.44 -17.02
N LYS A 55 -20.72 8.10 -18.20
CA LYS A 55 -19.64 8.94 -18.71
C LYS A 55 -19.33 10.13 -17.80
N GLY A 56 -20.36 10.80 -17.31
CA GLY A 56 -20.23 11.98 -16.44
C GLY A 56 -19.59 11.68 -15.08
N VAL A 57 -19.77 10.46 -14.54
CA VAL A 57 -19.13 10.01 -13.30
C VAL A 57 -17.76 9.37 -13.53
N GLY A 58 -17.28 9.33 -14.77
CA GLY A 58 -15.91 8.89 -15.09
C GLY A 58 -15.76 7.39 -15.36
N VAL A 59 -16.83 6.67 -15.71
CA VAL A 59 -16.68 5.29 -16.20
C VAL A 59 -15.96 5.30 -17.55
N PRO A 60 -14.86 4.54 -17.72
CA PRO A 60 -14.12 4.47 -18.97
C PRO A 60 -14.98 3.98 -20.13
N ILE A 61 -14.82 4.59 -21.30
CA ILE A 61 -15.56 4.21 -22.51
C ILE A 61 -15.32 2.73 -22.87
N SER A 62 -14.12 2.22 -22.63
CA SER A 62 -13.78 0.80 -22.86
C SER A 62 -14.68 -0.15 -22.09
N MET A 63 -15.09 0.18 -20.88
CA MET A 63 -16.04 -0.61 -20.09
C MET A 63 -17.46 -0.52 -20.61
N LEU A 64 -17.85 0.61 -21.21
CA LEU A 64 -19.17 0.83 -21.79
C LEU A 64 -19.30 0.30 -23.23
N GLN A 65 -18.18 0.02 -23.90
CA GLN A 65 -18.15 -0.35 -25.31
C GLN A 65 -19.05 -1.53 -25.70
N PRO A 66 -19.14 -2.62 -24.90
CA PRO A 66 -20.06 -3.72 -25.21
C PRO A 66 -21.53 -3.31 -25.25
N VAL A 67 -21.95 -2.41 -24.34
CA VAL A 67 -23.32 -1.89 -24.29
C VAL A 67 -23.58 -0.92 -25.45
N LEU A 68 -22.63 -0.01 -25.72
CA LEU A 68 -22.73 0.94 -26.83
C LEU A 68 -22.87 0.23 -28.17
N THR A 69 -22.12 -0.85 -28.39
CA THR A 69 -22.22 -1.65 -29.62
C THR A 69 -23.59 -2.32 -29.75
N GLN A 70 -24.13 -2.88 -28.65
CA GLN A 70 -25.46 -3.50 -28.67
C GLN A 70 -26.57 -2.47 -28.83
N GLU A 71 -26.48 -1.32 -28.16
CA GLU A 71 -27.43 -0.21 -28.34
C GLU A 71 -27.48 0.24 -29.80
N GLN A 72 -26.32 0.42 -30.43
CA GLN A 72 -26.22 0.79 -31.83
C GLN A 72 -26.87 -0.24 -32.76
N GLN A 73 -26.67 -1.53 -32.51
CA GLN A 73 -27.33 -2.60 -33.28
C GLN A 73 -28.84 -2.57 -33.13
N LEU A 74 -29.35 -2.36 -31.90
CA LEU A 74 -30.79 -2.27 -31.64
C LEU A 74 -31.41 -1.03 -32.29
N SER A 75 -30.72 0.11 -32.26
CA SER A 75 -31.20 1.36 -32.85
C SER A 75 -31.27 1.36 -34.39
N HIS A 76 -30.49 0.50 -35.04
CA HIS A 76 -30.54 0.31 -36.51
C HIS A 76 -31.54 -0.77 -36.93
N SER A 77 -32.15 -1.49 -35.99
CA SER A 77 -33.18 -2.48 -36.31
C SER A 77 -34.54 -1.81 -36.60
N SER A 78 -35.39 -2.43 -37.44
CA SER A 78 -36.70 -1.91 -37.82
C SER A 78 -37.81 -2.95 -37.57
N ALA A 79 -38.98 -2.47 -37.19
CA ALA A 79 -40.15 -3.33 -37.02
C ALA A 79 -40.60 -3.94 -38.37
N PRO A 80 -41.01 -5.21 -38.38
CA PRO A 80 -41.56 -5.81 -39.59
C PRO A 80 -42.86 -5.13 -39.97
N PHE A 81 -42.97 -4.83 -41.26
CA PHE A 81 -44.21 -4.26 -41.81
C PHE A 81 -45.18 -5.37 -42.21
N THR A 82 -46.43 -5.27 -41.74
CA THR A 82 -47.51 -6.19 -42.04
C THR A 82 -48.81 -5.41 -42.23
N LEU A 83 -49.58 -5.72 -43.32
CA LEU A 83 -50.77 -4.94 -43.70
C LEU A 83 -52.01 -5.18 -42.85
N PHE A 84 -52.14 -6.35 -42.18
CA PHE A 84 -53.37 -6.76 -41.48
C PHE A 84 -53.14 -7.45 -40.16
N ASN A 85 -51.89 -7.45 -39.62
CA ASN A 85 -51.56 -8.12 -38.38
C ASN A 85 -50.48 -7.34 -37.61
N ASP A 86 -50.87 -6.67 -36.55
CA ASP A 86 -49.95 -5.88 -35.72
C ASP A 86 -49.10 -6.73 -34.74
N GLN A 87 -49.36 -8.04 -34.63
CA GLN A 87 -48.68 -8.91 -33.66
C GLN A 87 -47.16 -9.00 -33.87
N PRO A 88 -46.62 -9.13 -35.12
CA PRO A 88 -45.16 -9.14 -35.32
C PRO A 88 -44.49 -7.83 -34.92
N ALA A 89 -45.10 -6.68 -35.14
CA ALA A 89 -44.59 -5.38 -34.71
C ALA A 89 -44.70 -5.22 -33.19
N THR A 90 -45.78 -5.68 -32.57
CA THR A 90 -45.96 -5.71 -31.11
C THR A 90 -44.86 -6.55 -30.43
N ASN A 91 -44.62 -7.78 -30.94
CA ASN A 91 -43.57 -8.66 -30.45
C ASN A 91 -42.15 -8.05 -30.60
N TYR A 92 -41.91 -7.37 -31.74
CA TYR A 92 -40.67 -6.65 -31.97
C TYR A 92 -40.44 -5.57 -30.91
N TYR A 93 -41.42 -4.69 -30.66
CA TYR A 93 -41.25 -3.61 -29.68
C TYR A 93 -41.19 -4.12 -28.24
N GLN A 94 -41.89 -5.21 -27.90
CA GLN A 94 -41.72 -5.87 -26.59
C GLN A 94 -40.32 -6.40 -26.39
N ASN A 95 -39.78 -7.08 -27.40
CA ASN A 95 -38.40 -7.57 -27.35
C ASN A 95 -37.40 -6.40 -27.26
N LEU A 96 -37.60 -5.34 -28.03
CA LEU A 96 -36.76 -4.14 -28.02
C LEU A 96 -36.78 -3.45 -26.64
N ALA A 97 -37.96 -3.30 -26.02
CA ALA A 97 -38.11 -2.75 -24.68
C ALA A 97 -37.39 -3.60 -23.63
N THR A 98 -37.50 -4.92 -23.71
CA THR A 98 -36.81 -5.87 -22.83
C THR A 98 -35.30 -5.74 -22.97
N ARG A 99 -34.77 -5.67 -24.20
CA ARG A 99 -33.35 -5.53 -24.45
C ARG A 99 -32.78 -4.20 -23.96
N TYR A 100 -33.44 -3.07 -24.17
CA TYR A 100 -33.03 -1.78 -23.62
C TYR A 100 -33.01 -1.79 -22.08
N ASN A 101 -34.00 -2.45 -21.45
CA ASN A 101 -34.01 -2.61 -19.99
C ASN A 101 -32.84 -3.48 -19.51
N GLN A 102 -32.49 -4.56 -20.22
CA GLN A 102 -31.32 -5.39 -19.90
C GLN A 102 -30.03 -4.60 -20.02
N LEU A 103 -29.85 -3.79 -21.08
CA LEU A 103 -28.70 -2.91 -21.22
C LEU A 103 -28.62 -1.86 -20.10
N THR A 104 -29.75 -1.33 -19.66
CA THR A 104 -29.81 -0.41 -18.51
C THR A 104 -29.27 -1.06 -17.24
N ILE A 105 -29.69 -2.31 -16.95
CA ILE A 105 -29.17 -3.09 -15.81
C ILE A 105 -27.66 -3.36 -15.95
N GLN A 106 -27.21 -3.68 -17.16
CA GLN A 106 -25.77 -3.87 -17.41
C GLN A 106 -24.96 -2.59 -17.15
N VAL A 107 -25.44 -1.41 -17.60
CA VAL A 107 -24.75 -0.13 -17.32
C VAL A 107 -24.71 0.16 -15.83
N GLN A 108 -25.77 -0.13 -15.06
CA GLN A 108 -25.74 0.01 -13.60
C GLN A 108 -24.67 -0.90 -12.97
N GLY A 109 -24.60 -2.15 -13.43
CA GLY A 109 -23.55 -3.09 -12.99
C GLY A 109 -22.14 -2.59 -13.34
N ILE A 110 -21.95 -2.04 -14.54
CA ILE A 110 -20.65 -1.47 -14.98
C ILE A 110 -20.27 -0.28 -14.10
N ILE A 111 -21.20 0.62 -13.77
CA ILE A 111 -20.92 1.77 -12.88
C ILE A 111 -20.46 1.27 -11.50
N SER A 112 -21.17 0.28 -10.93
CA SER A 112 -20.80 -0.30 -9.63
C SER A 112 -19.42 -0.96 -9.66
N THR A 113 -19.17 -1.80 -10.67
CA THR A 113 -17.87 -2.48 -10.84
C THR A 113 -16.74 -1.48 -11.04
N ALA A 114 -16.93 -0.46 -11.89
CA ALA A 114 -15.94 0.58 -12.11
C ALA A 114 -15.65 1.34 -10.80
N THR A 115 -16.69 1.72 -10.05
CA THR A 115 -16.52 2.42 -8.78
C THR A 115 -15.67 1.59 -7.80
N GLN A 116 -15.98 0.30 -7.65
CA GLN A 116 -15.25 -0.59 -6.76
C GLN A 116 -13.78 -0.79 -7.21
N GLN A 117 -13.55 -1.00 -8.51
CA GLN A 117 -12.21 -1.20 -9.04
C GLN A 117 -11.32 0.04 -8.83
N PHE A 118 -11.84 1.25 -9.15
CA PHE A 118 -11.08 2.48 -8.96
C PHE A 118 -10.92 2.86 -7.48
N GLN A 119 -11.89 2.54 -6.63
CA GLN A 119 -11.75 2.69 -5.18
C GLN A 119 -10.60 1.84 -4.65
N THR A 120 -10.58 0.54 -4.98
CA THR A 120 -9.50 -0.37 -4.57
C THR A 120 -8.15 0.11 -5.08
N ARG A 121 -8.09 0.58 -6.35
CA ARG A 121 -6.84 1.12 -6.92
C ARG A 121 -6.38 2.37 -6.19
N ALA A 122 -7.26 3.32 -5.92
CA ALA A 122 -6.90 4.55 -5.19
C ALA A 122 -6.41 4.25 -3.76
N GLN A 123 -7.03 3.29 -3.08
CA GLN A 123 -6.57 2.84 -1.75
C GLN A 123 -5.15 2.26 -1.81
N TYR A 124 -4.87 1.41 -2.79
CA TYR A 124 -3.54 0.85 -3.02
C TYR A 124 -2.49 1.93 -3.33
N ASP A 125 -2.79 2.86 -4.24
CA ASP A 125 -1.86 3.94 -4.61
C ASP A 125 -1.62 4.89 -3.43
N MET A 126 -2.62 5.14 -2.57
CA MET A 126 -2.47 5.91 -1.33
C MET A 126 -1.61 5.18 -0.29
N GLN A 127 -1.72 3.86 -0.20
CA GLN A 127 -0.84 3.06 0.66
C GLN A 127 0.61 3.17 0.19
N ASN A 128 0.89 3.02 -1.10
CA ASN A 128 2.22 3.20 -1.66
C ASN A 128 2.77 4.61 -1.43
N PHE A 129 1.92 5.63 -1.53
CA PHE A 129 2.32 7.00 -1.20
C PHE A 129 2.71 7.14 0.27
N GLN A 130 1.97 6.51 1.18
CA GLN A 130 2.30 6.51 2.62
C GLN A 130 3.64 5.82 2.89
N LEU A 131 3.89 4.65 2.29
CA LEU A 131 5.15 3.91 2.43
C LEU A 131 6.35 4.75 1.97
N ALA A 132 6.28 5.31 0.75
CA ALA A 132 7.32 6.18 0.22
C ALA A 132 7.55 7.43 1.09
N LEU A 133 6.48 8.03 1.60
CA LEU A 133 6.54 9.18 2.50
C LEU A 133 7.23 8.83 3.83
N THR A 134 6.92 7.67 4.41
CA THR A 134 7.54 7.17 5.63
C THR A 134 9.04 6.94 5.44
N ARG A 135 9.44 6.28 4.35
CA ARG A 135 10.85 6.08 3.99
C ARG A 135 11.62 7.41 3.95
N GLU A 136 11.08 8.41 3.24
CA GLU A 136 11.78 9.69 3.06
C GLU A 136 11.83 10.53 4.33
N ARG A 137 10.86 10.41 5.22
CA ARG A 137 10.92 11.03 6.56
C ARG A 137 12.03 10.42 7.41
N THR A 138 12.23 9.12 7.32
CA THR A 138 13.26 8.40 8.07
C THR A 138 14.66 8.74 7.58
N SER A 139 14.85 8.91 6.27
CA SER A 139 16.14 9.22 5.66
C SER A 139 16.72 10.58 6.08
N ARG A 140 15.85 11.57 6.37
CA ARG A 140 16.17 12.96 6.79
C ARG A 140 17.03 13.75 5.80
N HIS A 141 17.21 13.27 4.58
CA HIS A 141 18.05 13.92 3.58
C HIS A 141 17.35 15.04 2.82
N PHE A 142 16.01 15.08 2.90
CA PHE A 142 15.18 15.98 2.14
C PHE A 142 14.37 16.91 3.06
N SER A 143 14.57 18.22 2.93
CA SER A 143 13.97 19.19 3.84
C SER A 143 12.50 19.52 3.52
N ASN A 144 12.04 19.29 2.28
CA ASN A 144 10.72 19.70 1.81
C ASN A 144 9.62 18.62 1.93
N ILE A 145 9.88 17.59 2.71
CA ILE A 145 8.95 16.46 2.92
C ILE A 145 7.56 16.89 3.41
N GLY A 146 7.48 18.05 4.08
CA GLY A 146 6.22 18.62 4.55
C GLY A 146 5.19 18.89 3.46
N LYS A 147 5.60 19.18 2.23
CA LYS A 147 4.67 19.37 1.09
C LYS A 147 4.01 18.06 0.67
N PHE A 148 4.77 16.98 0.61
CA PHE A 148 4.24 15.64 0.33
C PHE A 148 3.30 15.18 1.45
N SER A 149 3.64 15.48 2.72
CA SER A 149 2.76 15.19 3.86
C SER A 149 1.42 15.94 3.78
N GLN A 150 1.45 17.20 3.33
CA GLN A 150 0.24 17.99 3.12
C GLN A 150 -0.61 17.41 1.98
N GLN A 151 0.02 17.04 0.86
CA GLN A 151 -0.67 16.40 -0.28
C GLN A 151 -1.32 15.09 0.16
N PHE A 152 -0.58 14.23 0.84
CA PHE A 152 -1.12 12.97 1.37
C PHE A 152 -2.36 13.18 2.24
N SER A 153 -2.32 14.17 3.15
CA SER A 153 -3.46 14.48 4.01
C SER A 153 -4.68 14.99 3.22
N GLN A 154 -4.46 15.76 2.15
CA GLN A 154 -5.53 16.21 1.27
C GLN A 154 -6.16 15.05 0.50
N ASP A 155 -5.34 14.17 -0.07
CA ASP A 155 -5.81 13.00 -0.83
C ASP A 155 -6.56 12.01 0.07
N GLN A 156 -6.09 11.82 1.32
CA GLN A 156 -6.79 11.01 2.32
C GLN A 156 -8.18 11.59 2.66
N LEU A 157 -8.29 12.92 2.78
CA LEU A 157 -9.58 13.57 2.97
C LEU A 157 -10.50 13.39 1.76
N LEU A 158 -9.96 13.57 0.54
CA LEU A 158 -10.72 13.36 -0.70
C LEU A 158 -11.20 11.90 -0.82
N LEU A 159 -10.34 10.93 -0.49
CA LEU A 159 -10.68 9.51 -0.51
C LEU A 159 -11.85 9.19 0.44
N SER A 160 -11.89 9.83 1.61
CA SER A 160 -12.96 9.61 2.60
C SER A 160 -14.34 10.08 2.15
N VAL A 161 -14.42 10.97 1.15
CA VAL A 161 -15.68 11.53 0.62
C VAL A 161 -15.95 11.17 -0.83
N ALA A 162 -15.03 10.46 -1.48
CA ALA A 162 -15.12 10.03 -2.87
C ALA A 162 -16.31 9.06 -3.07
N GLN A 163 -17.04 9.21 -4.18
CA GLN A 163 -18.21 8.40 -4.48
C GLN A 163 -18.25 7.87 -5.92
N TYR A 164 -17.47 8.47 -6.81
CA TYR A 164 -17.52 8.21 -8.24
C TYR A 164 -16.18 7.76 -8.80
N PRO A 165 -16.16 6.95 -9.87
CA PRO A 165 -14.92 6.53 -10.53
C PRO A 165 -13.92 7.67 -10.77
N LYS A 166 -14.39 8.83 -11.26
CA LYS A 166 -13.53 10.01 -11.53
C LYS A 166 -12.80 10.54 -10.28
N ASP A 167 -13.46 10.47 -9.11
CA ASP A 167 -12.89 10.95 -7.86
C ASP A 167 -11.71 10.04 -7.46
N TYR A 168 -11.92 8.72 -7.53
CA TYR A 168 -10.86 7.73 -7.25
C TYR A 168 -9.72 7.78 -8.27
N ILE A 169 -10.03 7.99 -9.56
CA ILE A 169 -9.01 8.14 -10.62
C ILE A 169 -8.12 9.37 -10.34
N ALA A 170 -8.69 10.49 -9.92
CA ALA A 170 -7.93 11.69 -9.58
C ALA A 170 -7.00 11.44 -8.37
N ILE A 171 -7.52 10.86 -7.29
CA ILE A 171 -6.74 10.52 -6.09
C ILE A 171 -5.60 9.56 -6.43
N SER A 172 -5.88 8.49 -7.19
CA SER A 172 -4.88 7.54 -7.67
C SER A 172 -3.77 8.24 -8.47
N SER A 173 -4.13 9.16 -9.37
CA SER A 173 -3.17 9.92 -10.18
C SER A 173 -2.26 10.79 -9.32
N ASP A 174 -2.81 11.51 -8.34
CA ASP A 174 -2.05 12.39 -7.45
C ASP A 174 -1.13 11.60 -6.53
N ALA A 175 -1.63 10.47 -5.98
CA ALA A 175 -0.83 9.56 -5.16
C ALA A 175 0.35 8.95 -5.95
N LEU A 176 0.10 8.44 -7.16
CA LEU A 176 1.16 7.92 -8.04
C LEU A 176 2.19 8.99 -8.42
N TYR A 177 1.75 10.21 -8.72
CA TYR A 177 2.64 11.31 -9.05
C TYR A 177 3.57 11.65 -7.89
N SER A 178 3.02 11.74 -6.68
CA SER A 178 3.77 12.01 -5.45
C SER A 178 4.73 10.86 -5.10
N THR A 179 4.27 9.62 -5.21
CA THR A 179 5.10 8.42 -5.00
C THR A 179 6.29 8.38 -5.95
N ASN A 180 6.07 8.68 -7.24
CA ASN A 180 7.15 8.74 -8.22
C ASN A 180 8.17 9.83 -7.92
N ALA A 181 7.73 10.97 -7.38
CA ALA A 181 8.65 12.03 -6.94
C ALA A 181 9.47 11.59 -5.72
N LEU A 182 8.82 11.00 -4.70
CA LEU A 182 9.49 10.49 -3.51
C LEU A 182 10.54 9.42 -3.85
N ASN A 183 10.24 8.51 -4.77
CA ASN A 183 11.18 7.47 -5.21
C ASN A 183 12.44 8.01 -5.89
N LEU A 184 12.46 9.27 -6.28
CA LEU A 184 13.62 9.93 -6.90
C LEU A 184 14.48 10.73 -5.90
N ILE A 185 14.00 10.93 -4.66
CA ILE A 185 14.71 11.72 -3.64
C ILE A 185 16.08 11.12 -3.34
N GLU A 186 16.13 9.89 -2.83
CA GLU A 186 17.38 9.23 -2.43
C GLU A 186 18.36 9.01 -3.59
N PRO A 187 17.94 8.51 -4.77
CA PRO A 187 18.84 8.40 -5.92
C PRO A 187 19.45 9.74 -6.33
N THR A 188 18.69 10.83 -6.30
CA THR A 188 19.19 12.17 -6.62
C THR A 188 20.17 12.67 -5.56
N TYR A 189 19.87 12.46 -4.28
CA TYR A 189 20.76 12.81 -3.18
C TYR A 189 22.12 12.10 -3.26
N VAL A 190 22.12 10.79 -3.55
CA VAL A 190 23.34 10.02 -3.75
C VAL A 190 24.19 10.59 -4.89
N ARG A 191 23.55 10.99 -6.00
CA ARG A 191 24.25 11.62 -7.13
C ARG A 191 24.84 12.98 -6.76
N LEU A 192 24.11 13.82 -6.01
CA LEU A 192 24.60 15.11 -5.51
C LEU A 192 25.80 14.93 -4.57
N ASN A 193 25.75 13.97 -3.65
CA ASN A 193 26.87 13.64 -2.78
C ASN A 193 28.10 13.14 -3.57
N THR A 194 27.88 12.29 -4.57
CA THR A 194 28.94 11.83 -5.46
C THR A 194 29.59 12.99 -6.21
N PHE A 195 28.78 13.93 -6.69
CA PHE A 195 29.25 15.14 -7.34
C PHE A 195 30.08 15.99 -6.39
N GLN A 196 29.59 16.27 -5.17
CA GLN A 196 30.32 17.00 -4.14
C GLN A 196 31.66 16.35 -3.82
N HIS A 197 31.69 15.03 -3.62
CA HIS A 197 32.92 14.29 -3.34
C HIS A 197 33.91 14.39 -4.49
N THR A 198 33.46 14.29 -5.73
CA THR A 198 34.30 14.43 -6.94
C THR A 198 34.91 15.83 -7.03
N VAL A 199 34.11 16.87 -6.78
CA VAL A 199 34.56 18.27 -6.72
C VAL A 199 35.65 18.43 -5.64
N GLY A 200 35.45 17.84 -4.45
CA GLY A 200 36.45 17.83 -3.38
C GLY A 200 37.76 17.15 -3.79
N GLN A 201 37.71 16.02 -4.49
CA GLN A 201 38.90 15.33 -5.00
C GLN A 201 39.64 16.15 -6.06
N MET A 202 38.93 16.80 -6.96
CA MET A 202 39.50 17.70 -7.98
C MET A 202 40.15 18.91 -7.34
N HIS A 203 39.52 19.51 -6.33
CA HIS A 203 40.09 20.62 -5.56
C HIS A 203 41.38 20.21 -4.84
N ALA A 204 41.40 19.04 -4.21
CA ALA A 204 42.58 18.50 -3.56
C ALA A 204 43.74 18.26 -4.56
N ALA A 205 43.44 18.01 -5.82
CA ALA A 205 44.38 17.90 -6.92
C ALA A 205 44.78 19.25 -7.55
N SER A 206 44.40 20.36 -6.92
CA SER A 206 44.66 21.73 -7.39
C SER A 206 44.01 22.10 -8.73
N LEU A 207 42.91 21.45 -9.09
CA LEU A 207 42.06 21.87 -10.21
C LEU A 207 41.14 23.00 -9.77
N ASP A 208 40.81 23.92 -10.68
CA ASP A 208 39.80 24.94 -10.41
C ASP A 208 38.42 24.32 -10.36
N THR A 209 37.81 24.36 -9.20
CA THR A 209 36.46 23.81 -8.92
C THR A 209 35.46 24.88 -8.53
N THR A 210 35.81 26.16 -8.64
CA THR A 210 34.99 27.29 -8.16
C THR A 210 33.58 27.26 -8.78
N ALA A 211 33.48 27.06 -10.09
CA ALA A 211 32.19 26.98 -10.80
C ALA A 211 31.39 25.75 -10.36
N MET A 212 32.00 24.59 -10.21
CA MET A 212 31.33 23.36 -9.78
C MET A 212 30.82 23.45 -8.33
N GLN A 213 31.57 24.10 -7.43
CA GLN A 213 31.13 24.33 -6.04
C GLN A 213 29.92 25.26 -5.98
N ALA A 214 29.93 26.36 -6.76
CA ALA A 214 28.79 27.26 -6.86
C ALA A 214 27.55 26.53 -7.41
N GLN A 215 27.75 25.71 -8.43
CA GLN A 215 26.68 24.92 -9.02
C GLN A 215 26.10 23.90 -8.05
N TYR A 216 26.94 23.15 -7.33
CA TYR A 216 26.46 22.22 -6.28
C TYR A 216 25.56 22.91 -5.25
N THR A 217 25.91 24.14 -4.86
CA THR A 217 25.08 24.91 -3.93
C THR A 217 23.70 25.25 -4.51
N ALA A 218 23.63 25.59 -5.80
CA ALA A 218 22.37 25.83 -6.51
C ALA A 218 21.56 24.54 -6.65
N ASP A 219 22.22 23.44 -7.05
CA ASP A 219 21.58 22.13 -7.22
C ASP A 219 20.98 21.61 -5.91
N MET A 220 21.63 21.85 -4.77
CA MET A 220 21.09 21.51 -3.44
C MET A 220 19.88 22.36 -3.07
N GLN A 221 19.81 23.63 -3.52
CA GLN A 221 18.61 24.46 -3.35
C GLN A 221 17.45 23.95 -4.21
N ASP A 222 17.74 23.61 -5.47
CA ASP A 222 16.76 23.04 -6.40
C ASP A 222 16.25 21.69 -5.88
N TYR A 223 17.16 20.81 -5.41
CA TYR A 223 16.81 19.55 -4.77
C TYR A 223 15.85 19.76 -3.58
N ASN A 224 16.19 20.66 -2.66
CA ASN A 224 15.36 20.94 -1.49
C ASN A 224 14.05 21.66 -1.81
N SER A 225 13.87 22.19 -3.02
CA SER A 225 12.62 22.83 -3.47
C SER A 225 11.75 21.93 -4.34
N ALA A 226 12.30 20.82 -4.84
CA ALA A 226 11.65 19.89 -5.74
C ALA A 226 10.37 19.28 -5.14
N VAL A 227 9.34 19.09 -5.97
CA VAL A 227 8.06 18.47 -5.60
C VAL A 227 7.49 17.58 -6.70
N ALA A 228 8.07 17.62 -7.89
CA ALA A 228 7.63 16.87 -9.05
C ALA A 228 8.69 15.84 -9.48
N PRO A 229 8.30 14.69 -10.03
CA PRO A 229 9.27 13.73 -10.58
C PRO A 229 10.24 14.36 -11.57
N LEU A 230 9.75 15.28 -12.40
CA LEU A 230 10.57 15.98 -13.39
C LEU A 230 11.65 16.87 -12.78
N ASP A 231 11.42 17.45 -11.59
CA ASP A 231 12.41 18.28 -10.90
C ASP A 231 13.66 17.46 -10.58
N PHE A 232 13.49 16.26 -10.01
CA PHE A 232 14.58 15.34 -9.68
C PHE A 232 15.28 14.78 -10.94
N GLN A 233 14.53 14.47 -12.00
CA GLN A 233 15.08 14.00 -13.27
C GLN A 233 15.93 15.08 -13.94
N ASN A 234 15.48 16.33 -13.92
CA ASN A 234 16.21 17.47 -14.46
C ASN A 234 17.54 17.69 -13.71
N LEU A 235 17.54 17.56 -12.37
CA LEU A 235 18.76 17.61 -11.57
C LEU A 235 19.77 16.54 -12.00
N GLY A 236 19.29 15.32 -12.23
CA GLY A 236 20.13 14.24 -12.74
C GLY A 236 20.79 14.57 -14.08
N THR A 237 20.04 15.13 -15.01
CA THR A 237 20.53 15.56 -16.33
C THR A 237 21.51 16.74 -16.20
N LEU A 238 21.24 17.66 -15.28
CA LEU A 238 22.09 18.82 -15.02
C LEU A 238 23.45 18.41 -14.48
N LEU A 239 23.52 17.46 -13.53
CA LEU A 239 24.77 16.93 -13.00
C LEU A 239 25.66 16.30 -14.09
N ASP A 240 25.06 15.55 -15.03
CA ASP A 240 25.80 14.99 -16.17
C ASP A 240 26.34 16.09 -17.10
N ALA A 241 25.57 17.16 -17.34
CA ALA A 241 26.03 18.31 -18.12
C ALA A 241 27.16 19.08 -17.43
N GLN A 242 27.13 19.21 -16.11
CA GLN A 242 28.17 19.87 -15.33
C GLN A 242 29.49 19.08 -15.37
N TYR A 243 29.43 17.75 -15.30
CA TYR A 243 30.62 16.92 -15.54
C TYR A 243 31.22 17.12 -16.93
N GLN A 244 30.36 17.20 -17.96
CA GLN A 244 30.82 17.47 -19.33
C GLN A 244 31.47 18.85 -19.43
N GLN A 245 30.88 19.88 -18.84
CA GLN A 245 31.44 21.24 -18.83
C GLN A 245 32.79 21.31 -18.11
N ALA A 246 32.91 20.58 -16.98
CA ALA A 246 34.20 20.48 -16.27
C ALA A 246 35.30 19.86 -17.14
N LEU A 247 34.98 18.81 -17.94
CA LEU A 247 35.89 18.19 -18.88
C LEU A 247 36.24 19.12 -20.05
N VAL A 248 35.30 19.95 -20.51
CA VAL A 248 35.56 20.99 -21.52
C VAL A 248 36.53 22.05 -20.98
N SER A 249 36.35 22.43 -19.70
CA SER A 249 37.21 23.42 -19.04
C SER A 249 38.61 22.85 -18.74
N SER A 250 38.71 21.60 -18.33
CA SER A 250 39.95 20.91 -18.07
C SER A 250 39.86 19.40 -18.27
N ILE A 251 40.53 18.87 -19.27
CA ILE A 251 40.61 17.42 -19.51
C ILE A 251 41.33 16.68 -18.35
N GLN A 252 42.07 17.39 -17.50
CA GLN A 252 42.69 16.84 -16.30
C GLN A 252 41.68 16.39 -15.26
N ALA A 253 40.39 16.82 -15.37
CA ALA A 253 39.29 16.35 -14.54
C ALA A 253 38.83 14.92 -14.89
N LEU A 254 39.19 14.41 -16.08
CA LEU A 254 38.71 13.13 -16.60
C LEU A 254 38.93 11.93 -15.66
N PRO A 255 40.07 11.76 -15.00
CA PRO A 255 40.28 10.65 -14.06
C PRO A 255 39.29 10.67 -12.89
N TYR A 256 38.93 11.84 -12.36
CA TYR A 256 38.04 12.01 -11.22
C TYR A 256 36.57 11.77 -11.62
N ILE A 257 36.16 12.39 -12.71
CA ILE A 257 34.78 12.24 -13.25
C ILE A 257 34.55 10.81 -13.76
N GLY A 258 35.57 10.22 -14.42
CA GLY A 258 35.52 8.82 -14.84
C GLY A 258 35.43 7.85 -13.65
N ALA A 259 36.18 8.13 -12.57
CA ALA A 259 36.09 7.33 -11.34
C ALA A 259 34.72 7.44 -10.67
N ALA A 260 34.13 8.64 -10.61
CA ALA A 260 32.77 8.83 -10.07
C ALA A 260 31.73 7.98 -10.81
N LYS A 261 31.75 7.99 -12.13
CA LYS A 261 30.81 7.20 -12.96
C LYS A 261 31.04 5.68 -12.84
N LEU A 262 32.29 5.25 -12.71
CA LEU A 262 32.62 3.85 -12.42
C LEU A 262 32.15 3.41 -11.05
N ASN A 263 32.33 4.25 -10.03
CA ASN A 263 31.91 3.94 -8.66
C ASN A 263 30.38 3.80 -8.55
N GLU A 264 29.60 4.64 -9.25
CA GLU A 264 28.15 4.52 -9.36
C GLU A 264 27.76 3.13 -9.92
N PHE A 265 28.38 2.73 -11.03
CA PHE A 265 28.13 1.43 -11.63
C PHE A 265 28.57 0.25 -10.75
N GLN A 266 29.79 0.36 -10.16
CA GLN A 266 30.32 -0.65 -9.25
C GLN A 266 29.42 -0.89 -8.04
N ALA A 267 28.84 0.17 -7.47
CA ALA A 267 27.92 0.07 -6.35
C ALA A 267 26.69 -0.79 -6.71
N GLN A 268 26.08 -0.55 -7.88
CA GLN A 268 24.94 -1.33 -8.34
C GLN A 268 25.28 -2.80 -8.65
N VAL A 269 26.44 -3.04 -9.27
CA VAL A 269 26.95 -4.41 -9.48
C VAL A 269 27.18 -5.14 -8.14
N ASN A 270 27.66 -4.44 -7.13
CA ASN A 270 27.83 -5.01 -5.79
C ASN A 270 26.47 -5.30 -5.13
N SER A 271 25.48 -4.43 -5.27
CA SER A 271 24.13 -4.65 -4.78
C SER A 271 23.49 -5.90 -5.40
N LEU A 272 23.62 -6.11 -6.73
CA LEU A 272 23.17 -7.35 -7.38
C LEU A 272 23.75 -8.60 -6.70
N LYS A 273 25.05 -8.59 -6.39
CA LYS A 273 25.71 -9.71 -5.70
C LYS A 273 25.18 -9.90 -4.29
N THR A 274 25.00 -8.83 -3.54
CA THR A 274 24.46 -8.86 -2.18
C THR A 274 23.07 -9.49 -2.17
N TYR A 275 22.25 -9.18 -3.17
CA TYR A 275 20.91 -9.72 -3.32
C TYR A 275 20.86 -11.11 -3.96
N GLY A 276 22.03 -11.72 -4.26
CA GLY A 276 22.12 -13.07 -4.83
C GLY A 276 21.76 -13.15 -6.31
N MET A 277 21.74 -12.01 -7.02
CA MET A 277 21.47 -11.96 -8.45
C MET A 277 22.73 -12.21 -9.28
N ASP A 278 22.56 -12.72 -10.53
CA ASP A 278 23.71 -12.91 -11.43
C ASP A 278 24.24 -11.57 -11.96
N ALA A 279 25.38 -11.17 -11.43
CA ALA A 279 26.09 -9.95 -11.81
C ALA A 279 27.24 -10.20 -12.83
N SER A 280 27.40 -11.43 -13.36
CA SER A 280 28.58 -11.83 -14.14
C SER A 280 28.79 -11.00 -15.41
N THR A 281 27.74 -10.67 -16.13
CA THR A 281 27.78 -9.81 -17.32
C THR A 281 28.26 -8.40 -16.96
N TYR A 282 27.66 -7.80 -15.94
CA TYR A 282 27.99 -6.44 -15.52
C TYR A 282 29.38 -6.32 -14.90
N GLN A 283 29.91 -7.41 -14.28
CA GLN A 283 31.31 -7.46 -13.84
C GLN A 283 32.30 -7.41 -15.02
N LYS A 284 32.00 -8.11 -16.11
CA LYS A 284 32.80 -8.04 -17.34
C LYS A 284 32.73 -6.64 -17.96
N HIS A 285 31.55 -6.03 -17.98
CA HIS A 285 31.36 -4.67 -18.45
C HIS A 285 32.14 -3.67 -17.60
N LEU A 286 32.11 -3.80 -16.27
CA LEU A 286 32.87 -2.94 -15.35
C LEU A 286 34.37 -2.98 -15.67
N ALA A 287 34.97 -4.16 -15.84
CA ALA A 287 36.39 -4.29 -16.20
C ALA A 287 36.68 -3.65 -17.58
N SER A 288 35.74 -3.79 -18.54
CA SER A 288 35.84 -3.16 -19.85
C SER A 288 35.78 -1.63 -19.75
N TYR A 289 34.89 -1.08 -18.92
CA TYR A 289 34.75 0.37 -18.72
C TYR A 289 35.96 0.96 -18.01
N GLN A 290 36.50 0.27 -17.00
CA GLN A 290 37.75 0.67 -16.33
C GLN A 290 38.91 0.75 -17.32
N ALA A 291 39.06 -0.25 -18.19
CA ALA A 291 40.11 -0.26 -19.20
C ALA A 291 39.91 0.83 -20.27
N ALA A 292 38.66 1.11 -20.65
CA ALA A 292 38.35 2.16 -21.61
C ALA A 292 38.60 3.56 -21.04
N LEU A 293 38.17 3.84 -19.82
CA LEU A 293 38.38 5.14 -19.17
C LEU A 293 39.88 5.40 -18.87
N LYS A 294 40.64 4.35 -18.54
CA LYS A 294 42.11 4.48 -18.39
C LYS A 294 42.80 4.90 -19.69
N LYS A 295 42.22 4.56 -20.84
CA LYS A 295 42.76 4.92 -22.17
C LYS A 295 42.15 6.19 -22.73
N ALA A 296 41.07 6.69 -22.13
CA ALA A 296 40.37 7.87 -22.60
C ALA A 296 41.30 9.10 -22.51
N SER A 297 41.36 9.85 -23.60
CA SER A 297 42.18 11.06 -23.71
C SER A 297 41.39 12.25 -24.20
N SER A 298 40.11 12.04 -24.52
CA SER A 298 39.19 13.06 -25.00
C SER A 298 37.84 12.97 -24.30
N ILE A 299 37.04 14.05 -24.39
CA ILE A 299 35.67 14.10 -23.92
C ILE A 299 34.80 13.06 -24.64
N ASN A 300 35.00 12.86 -25.92
CA ASN A 300 34.25 11.88 -26.71
C ASN A 300 34.52 10.45 -26.23
N ASP A 301 35.75 10.12 -25.83
CA ASP A 301 36.04 8.82 -25.24
C ASP A 301 35.28 8.60 -23.93
N TYR A 302 35.25 9.62 -23.07
CA TYR A 302 34.46 9.58 -21.82
C TYR A 302 32.98 9.41 -22.11
N LEU A 303 32.40 10.23 -22.99
CA LEU A 303 30.95 10.20 -23.30
C LEU A 303 30.52 8.83 -23.85
N ALA A 304 31.34 8.21 -24.70
CA ALA A 304 31.06 6.89 -25.24
C ALA A 304 31.02 5.80 -24.15
N VAL A 305 31.87 5.90 -23.13
CA VAL A 305 31.85 4.97 -21.99
C VAL A 305 30.71 5.30 -21.05
N ALA A 306 30.48 6.56 -20.73
CA ALA A 306 29.40 7.00 -19.84
C ALA A 306 28.01 6.59 -20.35
N ALA A 307 27.77 6.70 -21.67
CA ALA A 307 26.52 6.26 -22.29
C ALA A 307 26.29 4.74 -22.14
N ARG A 308 27.34 3.93 -22.25
CA ARG A 308 27.25 2.47 -22.06
C ARG A 308 26.99 2.11 -20.61
N ILE A 309 27.66 2.78 -19.67
CA ILE A 309 27.41 2.64 -18.23
C ILE A 309 25.95 2.97 -17.92
N GLN A 310 25.42 4.08 -18.46
CA GLN A 310 24.05 4.48 -18.22
C GLN A 310 23.04 3.46 -18.78
N ALA A 311 23.31 2.89 -19.94
CA ALA A 311 22.47 1.82 -20.52
C ALA A 311 22.44 0.57 -19.62
N ASP A 312 23.59 0.17 -19.08
CA ASP A 312 23.65 -0.95 -18.13
C ASP A 312 22.94 -0.65 -16.82
N ILE A 313 23.10 0.55 -16.26
CA ILE A 313 22.38 1.00 -15.05
C ILE A 313 20.88 0.90 -15.27
N THR A 314 20.38 1.38 -16.41
CA THR A 314 18.97 1.29 -16.74
C THR A 314 18.50 -0.16 -16.87
N SER A 315 19.31 -1.03 -17.50
CA SER A 315 18.95 -2.44 -17.67
C SER A 315 18.99 -3.26 -16.38
N MET A 316 19.75 -2.81 -15.37
CA MET A 316 19.83 -3.47 -14.04
C MET A 316 18.70 -3.09 -13.11
N HIS A 317 17.99 -1.99 -13.35
CA HIS A 317 17.09 -1.36 -12.39
C HIS A 317 16.05 -2.33 -11.82
N ASP A 318 15.27 -2.97 -12.68
CA ASP A 318 14.21 -3.88 -12.25
C ASP A 318 14.77 -5.14 -11.55
N MET A 319 15.93 -5.63 -12.03
CA MET A 319 16.62 -6.76 -11.42
C MET A 319 17.13 -6.41 -10.01
N LEU A 320 17.58 -5.18 -9.78
CA LEU A 320 18.02 -4.71 -8.46
C LEU A 320 16.83 -4.67 -7.48
N LEU A 321 15.70 -4.10 -7.88
CA LEU A 321 14.51 -4.02 -7.05
C LEU A 321 13.97 -5.42 -6.72
N GLN A 322 13.82 -6.28 -7.73
CA GLN A 322 13.39 -7.67 -7.51
C GLN A 322 14.35 -8.44 -6.58
N GLY A 323 15.65 -8.27 -6.79
CA GLY A 323 16.68 -8.89 -5.96
C GLY A 323 16.63 -8.40 -4.52
N GLN A 324 16.46 -7.10 -4.31
CA GLN A 324 16.38 -6.47 -2.99
C GLN A 324 15.16 -6.98 -2.22
N ALA A 325 13.96 -6.98 -2.83
CA ALA A 325 12.75 -7.49 -2.20
C ALA A 325 12.91 -8.97 -1.78
N ASN A 326 13.37 -9.84 -2.69
CA ASN A 326 13.64 -11.24 -2.34
C ASN A 326 14.70 -11.43 -1.24
N TYR A 327 15.67 -10.52 -1.16
CA TYR A 327 16.71 -10.53 -0.13
C TYR A 327 16.14 -10.11 1.23
N LEU A 328 15.36 -9.03 1.28
CA LEU A 328 14.86 -8.45 2.54
C LEU A 328 13.93 -9.40 3.28
N ILE A 329 13.03 -10.13 2.59
CA ILE A 329 12.18 -11.15 3.25
C ILE A 329 13.03 -12.18 4.01
N LYS A 330 14.09 -12.67 3.38
CA LYS A 330 15.01 -13.62 4.02
C LYS A 330 15.82 -12.98 5.13
N TYR A 331 16.19 -11.73 4.96
CA TYR A 331 16.96 -10.98 5.95
C TYR A 331 16.13 -10.74 7.22
N ILE A 332 14.84 -10.37 7.09
CA ILE A 332 13.90 -10.25 8.22
C ILE A 332 13.82 -11.58 8.99
N ASP A 333 13.58 -12.72 8.30
CA ASP A 333 13.53 -14.04 8.95
C ASP A 333 14.84 -14.36 9.68
N GLN A 334 15.98 -14.05 9.07
CA GLN A 334 17.29 -14.28 9.69
C GLN A 334 17.51 -13.44 10.94
N GLN A 335 17.16 -12.14 10.90
CA GLN A 335 17.26 -11.26 12.07
C GLN A 335 16.31 -11.71 13.18
N ALA A 336 15.05 -11.98 12.86
CA ALA A 336 14.06 -12.46 13.81
C ALA A 336 14.50 -13.75 14.51
N ARG A 337 15.03 -14.72 13.76
CA ARG A 337 15.55 -15.98 14.35
C ARG A 337 16.83 -15.78 15.14
N ALA A 338 17.74 -14.95 14.67
CA ALA A 338 18.99 -14.67 15.39
C ALA A 338 18.72 -14.06 16.76
N TRP A 339 17.91 -13.01 16.80
CA TRP A 339 17.55 -12.36 18.07
C TRP A 339 16.66 -13.26 18.94
N GLY A 340 15.64 -13.91 18.37
CA GLY A 340 14.71 -14.76 19.11
C GLY A 340 15.37 -15.99 19.71
N ASN A 341 16.41 -16.57 19.07
CA ASN A 341 17.19 -17.66 19.67
C ASN A 341 18.05 -17.20 20.86
N ALA A 342 18.53 -15.95 20.82
CA ALA A 342 19.28 -15.36 21.94
C ALA A 342 18.36 -14.93 23.10
N ASN A 343 17.10 -14.56 22.82
CA ASN A 343 16.11 -13.99 23.73
C ASN A 343 14.81 -14.80 23.75
N HIS A 344 14.90 -16.12 23.73
CA HIS A 344 13.73 -17.01 23.71
C HIS A 344 12.97 -16.98 25.03
N TYR A 345 11.66 -17.18 24.95
CA TYR A 345 10.82 -17.44 26.12
C TYR A 345 11.03 -18.90 26.55
N HIS A 346 11.50 -19.11 27.80
CA HIS A 346 11.58 -20.45 28.39
C HIS A 346 10.24 -20.77 29.07
N ASP A 347 9.50 -21.67 28.48
CA ASP A 347 8.20 -22.07 28.99
C ASP A 347 8.36 -23.07 30.15
N LYS A 348 7.83 -22.69 31.31
CA LYS A 348 7.86 -23.52 32.51
C LYS A 348 6.81 -24.64 32.49
N PHE A 349 5.81 -24.54 31.62
CA PHE A 349 4.72 -25.53 31.52
C PHE A 349 5.19 -26.79 30.78
N ASP A 350 5.84 -26.65 29.63
CA ASP A 350 6.29 -27.80 28.83
C ASP A 350 7.83 -27.92 28.75
N GLY A 351 8.58 -27.01 29.35
CA GLY A 351 10.05 -27.01 29.39
C GLY A 351 10.73 -26.65 28.08
N LYS A 352 9.99 -26.13 27.10
CA LYS A 352 10.55 -25.75 25.79
C LYS A 352 10.88 -24.26 25.70
N ASN A 353 11.65 -23.94 24.67
CA ASN A 353 11.98 -22.56 24.32
C ASN A 353 11.19 -22.13 23.10
N TYR A 354 10.60 -20.95 23.17
CA TYR A 354 9.78 -20.38 22.11
C TYR A 354 10.31 -19.04 21.62
N LEU A 355 10.21 -18.81 20.30
CA LEU A 355 10.61 -17.55 19.68
C LEU A 355 9.55 -16.48 19.95
N LEU A 356 9.93 -15.38 20.60
CA LEU A 356 9.09 -14.19 20.74
C LEU A 356 8.86 -13.47 19.39
N THR A 357 9.79 -13.66 18.45
CA THR A 357 9.79 -13.06 17.11
C THR A 357 9.13 -13.93 16.03
N ALA A 358 8.32 -14.92 16.43
CA ALA A 358 7.69 -15.84 15.45
C ALA A 358 6.89 -15.11 14.36
N GLY A 359 6.26 -13.97 14.70
CA GLY A 359 5.53 -13.12 13.76
C GLY A 359 6.37 -12.59 12.58
N TYR A 360 7.66 -12.38 12.81
CA TYR A 360 8.60 -11.85 11.81
C TYR A 360 9.33 -12.93 11.00
N THR A 361 9.03 -14.20 11.23
CA THR A 361 9.64 -15.31 10.48
C THR A 361 8.91 -15.58 9.16
N LEU A 362 9.51 -16.46 8.32
CA LEU A 362 8.86 -16.86 7.06
C LEU A 362 7.44 -17.42 7.22
N PRO A 363 7.10 -18.23 8.26
CA PRO A 363 5.72 -18.62 8.52
C PRO A 363 4.79 -17.50 9.00
N GLY A 364 5.33 -16.41 9.54
CA GLY A 364 4.60 -15.20 9.94
C GLY A 364 4.43 -14.23 8.77
N ILE A 365 4.92 -13.00 8.95
CA ILE A 365 4.82 -11.94 7.91
C ILE A 365 5.47 -12.35 6.59
N GLY A 366 6.55 -13.14 6.63
CA GLY A 366 7.24 -13.59 5.44
C GLY A 366 6.37 -14.37 4.47
N PHE A 367 5.34 -15.10 4.93
CA PHE A 367 4.36 -15.74 4.06
C PHE A 367 3.56 -14.69 3.25
N TRP A 368 3.16 -13.60 3.88
CA TRP A 368 2.37 -12.54 3.27
C TRP A 368 3.20 -11.69 2.32
N LEU A 369 4.40 -11.29 2.73
CA LEU A 369 5.35 -10.58 1.87
C LEU A 369 5.73 -11.38 0.62
N ASN A 370 5.98 -12.69 0.74
CA ASN A 370 6.21 -13.55 -0.44
C ASN A 370 4.99 -13.64 -1.36
N ARG A 371 3.79 -13.65 -0.79
CA ARG A 371 2.55 -13.65 -1.56
C ARG A 371 2.35 -12.34 -2.31
N GLU A 372 2.62 -11.22 -1.68
CA GLU A 372 2.57 -9.90 -2.28
C GLU A 372 3.61 -9.76 -3.39
N LEU A 373 4.84 -10.16 -3.13
CA LEU A 373 5.91 -10.20 -4.12
C LEU A 373 5.53 -11.05 -5.36
N GLY A 374 4.74 -12.10 -5.19
CA GLY A 374 4.19 -12.91 -6.29
C GLY A 374 3.18 -12.16 -7.18
N TRP A 375 2.69 -11.00 -6.76
CA TRP A 375 1.76 -10.14 -7.50
C TRP A 375 2.40 -8.85 -8.01
N THR A 376 3.71 -8.66 -7.79
CA THR A 376 4.45 -7.49 -8.26
C THR A 376 4.92 -7.67 -9.70
N PHE A 377 4.73 -6.66 -10.53
CA PHE A 377 5.03 -6.69 -11.96
C PHE A 377 5.80 -5.47 -12.44
N THR A 378 5.81 -4.39 -11.68
CA THR A 378 6.46 -3.12 -12.05
C THR A 378 7.53 -2.74 -11.04
N ALA A 379 8.47 -1.87 -11.45
CA ALA A 379 9.46 -1.29 -10.55
C ALA A 379 8.81 -0.59 -9.33
N ALA A 380 7.67 0.08 -9.53
CA ALA A 380 6.93 0.74 -8.46
C ALA A 380 6.34 -0.28 -7.46
N ASP A 381 5.82 -1.42 -7.94
CA ASP A 381 5.30 -2.48 -7.07
C ASP A 381 6.43 -3.08 -6.24
N PHE A 382 7.60 -3.40 -6.83
CA PHE A 382 8.78 -3.89 -6.10
C PHE A 382 9.26 -2.88 -5.06
N GLN A 383 9.27 -1.58 -5.40
CA GLN A 383 9.68 -0.54 -4.44
C GLN A 383 8.71 -0.47 -3.25
N SER A 384 7.41 -0.63 -3.47
CA SER A 384 6.42 -0.66 -2.39
C SER A 384 6.62 -1.83 -1.43
N VAL A 385 6.89 -3.03 -1.97
CA VAL A 385 7.22 -4.21 -1.14
C VAL A 385 8.51 -3.97 -0.36
N ILE A 386 9.55 -3.39 -0.97
CA ILE A 386 10.80 -3.03 -0.27
C ILE A 386 10.54 -2.05 0.88
N ASP A 387 9.66 -1.06 0.66
CA ASP A 387 9.31 -0.09 1.69
C ASP A 387 8.55 -0.75 2.86
N GLU A 388 7.64 -1.68 2.58
CA GLU A 388 6.95 -2.49 3.59
C GLU A 388 7.94 -3.38 4.36
N GLU A 389 8.84 -4.08 3.68
CA GLU A 389 9.88 -4.91 4.29
C GLU A 389 10.79 -4.10 5.23
N ASN A 390 11.15 -2.87 4.86
CA ASN A 390 11.92 -1.98 5.72
C ASN A 390 11.12 -1.53 6.96
N ASN A 391 9.80 -1.35 6.83
CA ASN A 391 8.92 -1.10 7.97
C ASN A 391 8.85 -2.32 8.90
N GLU A 392 8.76 -3.53 8.36
CA GLU A 392 8.79 -4.75 9.18
C GLU A 392 10.12 -4.93 9.94
N LEU A 393 11.24 -4.52 9.35
CA LEU A 393 12.53 -4.48 10.05
C LEU A 393 12.53 -3.46 11.20
N PHE A 394 11.91 -2.31 10.99
CA PHE A 394 11.73 -1.31 12.05
C PHE A 394 10.83 -1.84 13.17
N ASP A 395 9.71 -2.47 12.83
CA ASP A 395 8.76 -3.03 13.79
C ASP A 395 9.41 -4.16 14.63
N LEU A 396 10.24 -5.01 13.99
CA LEU A 396 11.07 -6.00 14.69
C LEU A 396 12.01 -5.34 15.70
N GLN A 397 12.68 -4.24 15.34
CA GLN A 397 13.53 -3.48 16.27
C GLN A 397 12.72 -2.91 17.43
N MET A 398 11.48 -2.51 17.21
CA MET A 398 10.59 -2.03 18.28
C MET A 398 10.20 -3.18 19.22
N LEU A 399 9.89 -4.38 18.72
CA LEU A 399 9.68 -5.57 19.55
C LEU A 399 10.93 -5.87 20.41
N GLU A 400 12.12 -5.87 19.80
CA GLU A 400 13.39 -6.13 20.48
C GLU A 400 13.67 -5.11 21.60
N ALA A 401 13.40 -3.84 21.33
CA ALA A 401 13.55 -2.76 22.31
C ALA A 401 12.50 -2.85 23.43
N ASN A 402 11.25 -3.15 23.09
CA ASN A 402 10.16 -3.29 24.07
C ASN A 402 10.38 -4.47 25.01
N TYR A 403 10.95 -5.59 24.54
CA TYR A 403 11.26 -6.74 25.38
C TYR A 403 12.13 -6.40 26.59
N ASN A 404 13.03 -5.43 26.44
CA ASN A 404 13.94 -4.98 27.49
C ASN A 404 13.40 -3.77 28.29
N ASP A 405 12.22 -3.25 27.97
CA ASP A 405 11.63 -2.09 28.64
C ASP A 405 10.92 -2.53 29.95
N PRO A 406 11.36 -2.05 31.13
CA PRO A 406 10.75 -2.38 32.41
C PRO A 406 9.45 -1.61 32.70
N THR A 407 9.01 -0.76 31.79
CA THR A 407 7.79 0.03 31.92
C THR A 407 6.58 -0.91 32.01
N GLN A 408 5.64 -0.64 32.92
CA GLN A 408 4.45 -1.47 33.03
C GLN A 408 3.55 -1.32 31.79
N TYR A 409 2.92 -2.41 31.37
CA TYR A 409 2.09 -2.50 30.15
C TYR A 409 1.02 -1.40 30.01
N ASN A 410 0.57 -0.82 31.12
CA ASN A 410 -0.46 0.21 31.19
C ASN A 410 0.09 1.64 31.24
N HIS A 411 1.35 1.83 30.91
CA HIS A 411 2.01 3.13 30.80
C HIS A 411 2.46 3.38 29.34
N VAL A 412 2.86 4.61 29.08
CA VAL A 412 3.41 4.99 27.76
C VAL A 412 4.80 4.39 27.61
N HIS A 413 5.01 3.62 26.54
CA HIS A 413 6.30 3.05 26.17
C HIS A 413 7.04 3.92 25.16
N ALA A 414 8.36 3.98 25.28
CA ALA A 414 9.19 4.71 24.31
C ALA A 414 9.07 4.14 22.90
N THR A 415 8.91 2.82 22.78
CA THR A 415 8.69 2.11 21.51
C THR A 415 7.37 2.50 20.86
N ASP A 416 6.28 2.61 21.62
CA ASP A 416 5.00 3.07 21.09
C ASP A 416 5.10 4.48 20.49
N LEU A 417 5.83 5.39 21.19
CA LEU A 417 6.03 6.75 20.67
C LEU A 417 6.88 6.75 19.40
N GLN A 418 7.86 5.86 19.29
CA GLN A 418 8.65 5.70 18.06
C GLN A 418 7.79 5.13 16.92
N MET A 419 6.91 4.16 17.20
CA MET A 419 5.94 3.64 16.23
C MET A 419 5.00 4.76 15.75
N LEU A 420 4.42 5.53 16.68
CA LEU A 420 3.55 6.66 16.33
C LEU A 420 4.28 7.70 15.46
N ASP A 421 5.55 7.99 15.75
CA ASP A 421 6.36 8.95 14.98
C ASP A 421 6.71 8.41 13.60
N HIS A 422 7.25 7.20 13.52
CA HIS A 422 7.66 6.56 12.27
C HIS A 422 6.52 6.52 11.26
N TYR A 423 5.34 6.06 11.69
CA TYR A 423 4.16 5.94 10.83
C TYR A 423 3.29 7.21 10.76
N SER A 424 3.69 8.30 11.42
CA SER A 424 2.94 9.57 11.47
C SER A 424 1.52 9.44 12.02
N LEU A 425 1.38 8.68 13.08
CA LEU A 425 0.10 8.34 13.72
C LEU A 425 -0.22 9.18 14.96
N GLN A 426 0.55 10.25 15.25
CA GLN A 426 0.39 11.08 16.45
C GLN A 426 -0.99 11.75 16.57
N HIS A 427 -1.72 11.88 15.44
CA HIS A 427 -3.06 12.49 15.39
C HIS A 427 -4.15 11.48 15.00
N LYS A 428 -3.88 10.20 15.21
CA LYS A 428 -4.82 9.11 14.93
C LYS A 428 -5.23 8.40 16.22
N GLN A 429 -6.29 7.60 16.11
CA GLN A 429 -6.57 6.58 17.09
C GLN A 429 -5.81 5.29 16.69
N VAL A 430 -5.04 4.74 17.63
CA VAL A 430 -4.17 3.58 17.36
C VAL A 430 -4.37 2.54 18.47
N LEU A 431 -4.65 1.31 18.07
CA LEU A 431 -4.53 0.11 18.92
C LEU A 431 -3.09 -0.41 18.75
N MET A 432 -2.22 -0.09 19.68
CA MET A 432 -0.81 -0.51 19.69
C MET A 432 -0.69 -1.84 20.43
N VAL A 433 -0.29 -2.90 19.74
CA VAL A 433 -0.22 -4.26 20.28
C VAL A 433 1.22 -4.71 20.35
N SER A 434 1.73 -4.92 21.56
CA SER A 434 3.03 -5.54 21.79
C SER A 434 2.88 -7.07 21.89
N MET A 435 3.50 -7.79 20.95
CA MET A 435 3.56 -9.26 21.00
C MET A 435 4.49 -9.77 22.09
N ALA A 436 5.49 -8.99 22.50
CA ALA A 436 6.40 -9.35 23.57
C ALA A 436 5.73 -9.29 24.95
N GLU A 437 4.94 -8.23 25.20
CA GLU A 437 4.24 -8.01 26.47
C GLU A 437 2.84 -8.62 26.52
N GLN A 438 2.31 -9.09 25.39
CA GLN A 438 0.91 -9.52 25.27
C GLN A 438 -0.05 -8.45 25.82
N ALA A 439 0.14 -7.23 25.34
CA ALA A 439 -0.60 -6.06 25.78
C ALA A 439 -1.05 -5.21 24.60
N MET A 440 -2.23 -4.63 24.71
CA MET A 440 -2.75 -3.62 23.80
C MET A 440 -2.84 -2.29 24.55
N ARG A 441 -2.24 -1.24 23.97
CA ARG A 441 -2.32 0.14 24.44
C ARG A 441 -3.07 0.97 23.39
N ILE A 442 -4.04 1.75 23.83
CA ILE A 442 -4.89 2.54 22.95
C ILE A 442 -4.49 3.99 23.05
N TYR A 443 -4.06 4.54 21.92
CA TYR A 443 -3.69 5.94 21.79
C TYR A 443 -4.78 6.72 21.05
N GLN A 444 -5.06 7.93 21.52
CA GLN A 444 -5.89 8.91 20.85
C GLN A 444 -5.13 10.23 20.81
N ASP A 445 -4.84 10.73 19.61
CA ASP A 445 -4.05 11.96 19.39
C ASP A 445 -2.72 11.94 20.19
N GLY A 446 -2.00 10.82 20.10
CA GLY A 446 -0.71 10.59 20.76
C GLY A 446 -0.76 10.39 22.28
N LYS A 447 -1.96 10.33 22.89
CA LYS A 447 -2.13 10.13 24.33
C LYS A 447 -2.68 8.74 24.62
N LEU A 448 -2.08 8.05 25.56
CA LEU A 448 -2.57 6.76 26.06
C LEU A 448 -3.91 6.97 26.78
N VAL A 449 -4.97 6.30 26.31
CA VAL A 449 -6.33 6.42 26.86
C VAL A 449 -6.83 5.16 27.56
N ALA A 450 -6.31 3.98 27.14
CA ALA A 450 -6.62 2.71 27.79
C ALA A 450 -5.53 1.68 27.49
N SER A 451 -5.47 0.61 28.30
CA SER A 451 -4.58 -0.51 28.07
C SER A 451 -5.18 -1.80 28.62
N PHE A 452 -4.94 -2.90 27.91
CA PHE A 452 -5.47 -4.21 28.24
C PHE A 452 -4.43 -5.30 28.01
N HIS A 453 -4.42 -6.35 28.85
CA HIS A 453 -3.74 -7.58 28.49
C HIS A 453 -4.52 -8.30 27.38
N VAL A 454 -3.78 -8.90 26.45
CA VAL A 454 -4.31 -9.67 25.33
C VAL A 454 -3.62 -11.03 25.25
N THR A 455 -4.11 -11.92 24.41
CA THR A 455 -3.40 -13.12 23.97
C THR A 455 -3.33 -13.13 22.45
N THR A 456 -2.11 -13.07 21.91
CA THR A 456 -1.87 -13.10 20.47
C THR A 456 -1.72 -14.54 19.94
N GLY A 457 -1.34 -14.67 18.66
CA GLY A 457 -1.18 -15.98 18.02
C GLY A 457 -0.05 -16.83 18.60
N ARG A 458 -0.26 -18.16 18.59
CA ARG A 458 0.79 -19.16 18.92
C ARG A 458 1.92 -19.15 17.90
N VAL A 459 3.06 -19.76 18.23
CA VAL A 459 4.26 -19.73 17.38
C VAL A 459 4.01 -20.27 15.96
N GLU A 460 3.16 -21.29 15.80
CA GLU A 460 2.83 -21.90 14.50
C GLU A 460 1.86 -21.05 13.69
N ARG A 461 1.15 -20.13 14.33
CA ARG A 461 0.18 -19.18 13.75
C ARG A 461 0.27 -17.84 14.49
N PRO A 462 1.38 -17.12 14.35
CA PRO A 462 1.59 -15.89 15.08
C PRO A 462 0.62 -14.79 14.62
N ALA A 463 0.40 -13.80 15.48
CA ALA A 463 -0.22 -12.55 15.06
C ALA A 463 0.65 -11.89 13.97
N LEU A 464 0.01 -11.15 13.09
CA LEU A 464 0.67 -10.51 11.96
C LEU A 464 1.19 -9.14 12.41
N PRO A 465 2.52 -8.92 12.44
CA PRO A 465 3.08 -7.60 12.69
C PRO A 465 2.75 -6.65 11.54
N GLY A 466 2.92 -5.35 11.77
CA GLY A 466 2.68 -4.29 10.80
C GLY A 466 1.62 -3.29 11.25
N VAL A 467 1.31 -2.33 10.38
CA VAL A 467 0.35 -1.25 10.62
C VAL A 467 -0.85 -1.38 9.68
N TRP A 468 -2.00 -1.65 10.24
CA TRP A 468 -3.21 -2.06 9.54
C TRP A 468 -4.37 -1.10 9.75
N THR A 469 -5.26 -1.00 8.78
CA THR A 469 -6.56 -0.31 8.90
C THR A 469 -7.66 -1.31 9.24
N VAL A 470 -8.73 -0.84 9.89
CA VAL A 470 -9.94 -1.65 10.09
C VAL A 470 -10.57 -1.99 8.75
N GLN A 471 -10.71 -3.29 8.46
CA GLN A 471 -11.27 -3.81 7.21
C GLN A 471 -12.72 -4.27 7.33
N ASP A 472 -13.11 -4.77 8.50
CA ASP A 472 -14.51 -5.14 8.80
C ASP A 472 -14.77 -5.05 10.31
N ARG A 473 -16.04 -4.86 10.67
CA ARG A 473 -16.50 -4.78 12.06
C ARG A 473 -17.82 -5.52 12.18
N LYS A 474 -17.87 -6.52 13.06
CA LYS A 474 -19.07 -7.31 13.29
C LYS A 474 -19.37 -7.48 14.77
N SER A 475 -20.64 -7.42 15.12
CA SER A 475 -21.15 -7.67 16.47
C SER A 475 -22.62 -8.08 16.40
N PRO A 476 -22.97 -9.37 16.62
CA PRO A 476 -22.06 -10.52 16.75
C PRO A 476 -21.54 -11.05 15.42
N ASP A 477 -20.59 -12.03 15.49
CA ASP A 477 -20.10 -12.83 14.36
C ASP A 477 -20.01 -14.33 14.76
N GLU A 478 -19.85 -15.20 13.77
CA GLU A 478 -19.57 -16.63 13.98
C GLU A 478 -18.29 -17.02 13.24
N PHE A 479 -17.24 -17.36 13.97
CA PHE A 479 -15.98 -17.83 13.40
C PHE A 479 -16.04 -19.32 13.09
N LYS A 480 -15.53 -19.70 11.91
CA LYS A 480 -15.45 -21.09 11.44
C LYS A 480 -14.01 -21.41 11.06
N SER A 481 -13.53 -22.57 11.52
CA SER A 481 -12.21 -23.03 11.14
C SER A 481 -12.14 -23.36 9.64
N ASN A 482 -11.08 -22.87 8.98
CA ASN A 482 -10.73 -23.29 7.63
C ASN A 482 -9.94 -24.59 7.60
N ASP A 483 -9.49 -25.07 8.77
CA ASP A 483 -8.77 -26.33 8.90
C ASP A 483 -9.74 -27.51 8.91
N PRO A 484 -9.37 -28.68 8.35
CA PRO A 484 -10.20 -29.86 8.38
C PRO A 484 -10.36 -30.40 9.80
N VAL A 485 -11.51 -30.99 10.07
CA VAL A 485 -11.80 -31.66 11.37
C VAL A 485 -10.70 -32.69 11.65
N GLY A 486 -10.15 -32.66 12.86
CA GLY A 486 -9.03 -33.50 13.30
C GLY A 486 -7.65 -32.87 13.10
N SER A 487 -7.54 -31.72 12.47
CA SER A 487 -6.33 -30.90 12.51
C SER A 487 -6.08 -30.35 13.93
N PRO A 488 -4.83 -30.22 14.39
CA PRO A 488 -4.53 -29.56 15.67
C PRO A 488 -4.91 -28.08 15.70
N PHE A 489 -5.29 -27.51 14.56
CA PHE A 489 -5.74 -26.13 14.42
C PHE A 489 -7.24 -26.00 14.15
N TRP A 490 -7.97 -27.12 14.09
CA TRP A 490 -9.41 -27.08 13.92
C TRP A 490 -10.10 -26.62 15.22
N TYR A 491 -11.15 -25.81 15.07
CA TYR A 491 -12.06 -25.44 16.15
C TYR A 491 -13.51 -25.48 15.62
N PRO A 492 -14.50 -25.75 16.51
CA PRO A 492 -15.92 -25.73 16.12
C PRO A 492 -16.39 -24.31 15.79
N PRO A 493 -17.53 -24.16 15.08
CA PRO A 493 -18.17 -22.86 14.90
C PRO A 493 -18.28 -22.15 16.26
N THR A 494 -17.70 -20.96 16.36
CA THR A 494 -17.53 -20.24 17.62
C THR A 494 -18.17 -18.87 17.52
N HIS A 495 -19.10 -18.59 18.46
CA HIS A 495 -19.75 -17.30 18.56
C HIS A 495 -18.82 -16.26 19.15
N ILE A 496 -18.74 -15.09 18.51
CA ILE A 496 -17.95 -13.92 18.89
C ILE A 496 -18.88 -12.72 19.02
N ASN A 497 -18.82 -12.02 20.15
CA ASN A 497 -19.68 -10.86 20.39
C ASN A 497 -19.15 -9.59 19.72
N TYR A 498 -17.82 -9.42 19.64
CA TYR A 498 -17.16 -8.21 19.11
C TYR A 498 -15.95 -8.62 18.28
N ALA A 499 -15.97 -8.35 16.99
CA ALA A 499 -14.90 -8.68 16.06
C ALA A 499 -14.51 -7.48 15.18
N ILE A 500 -13.23 -7.16 15.13
CA ILE A 500 -12.63 -6.11 14.28
C ILE A 500 -11.59 -6.79 13.41
N LEU A 501 -11.86 -6.92 12.10
CA LEU A 501 -10.92 -7.46 11.12
C LEU A 501 -9.87 -6.39 10.78
N TYR A 502 -8.59 -6.71 10.95
CA TYR A 502 -7.51 -5.81 10.58
C TYR A 502 -6.67 -6.30 9.37
N HIS A 503 -6.74 -7.59 9.04
CA HIS A 503 -6.08 -8.11 7.85
C HIS A 503 -6.94 -9.20 7.18
N TRP A 504 -7.05 -9.14 5.87
CA TRP A 504 -7.91 -10.00 5.03
C TRP A 504 -7.61 -11.50 5.15
N GLY A 505 -6.45 -11.89 5.70
CA GLY A 505 -6.12 -13.27 6.03
C GLY A 505 -6.89 -13.85 7.21
N GLY A 506 -7.88 -13.15 7.76
CA GLY A 506 -8.68 -13.60 8.91
C GLY A 506 -8.06 -13.22 10.25
N PHE A 507 -7.31 -12.12 10.32
CA PHE A 507 -6.74 -11.62 11.56
C PHE A 507 -7.65 -10.58 12.18
N PHE A 508 -8.10 -10.87 13.42
CA PHE A 508 -9.07 -10.05 14.15
C PHE A 508 -8.55 -9.63 15.52
N VAL A 509 -9.06 -8.50 16.00
CA VAL A 509 -9.17 -8.20 17.44
C VAL A 509 -10.57 -8.60 17.87
N HIS A 510 -10.71 -9.51 18.86
CA HIS A 510 -12.03 -10.03 19.24
C HIS A 510 -12.07 -10.57 20.69
N ASP A 511 -13.27 -10.72 21.25
CA ASP A 511 -13.50 -11.39 22.52
C ASP A 511 -13.23 -12.91 22.44
N SER A 512 -12.84 -13.49 23.58
CA SER A 512 -12.57 -14.94 23.68
C SER A 512 -13.09 -15.48 25.02
N TRP A 513 -14.36 -15.87 25.03
CA TRP A 513 -15.07 -16.41 26.21
C TRP A 513 -14.45 -17.69 26.77
N TRP A 514 -13.66 -18.41 25.97
CA TRP A 514 -12.98 -19.67 26.35
C TRP A 514 -11.68 -19.46 27.12
N ARG A 515 -11.21 -18.21 27.33
CA ARG A 515 -9.99 -17.88 28.07
C ARG A 515 -10.32 -17.15 29.36
N ALA A 516 -9.52 -17.43 30.40
CA ALA A 516 -9.47 -16.63 31.59
C ALA A 516 -8.15 -15.86 31.71
N ASP A 517 -7.05 -16.43 31.19
CA ASP A 517 -5.70 -15.86 31.29
C ASP A 517 -5.32 -15.05 30.03
N TYR A 518 -4.76 -13.86 30.27
CA TYR A 518 -4.25 -12.92 29.27
C TYR A 518 -2.95 -12.29 29.76
N GLY A 519 -2.09 -11.85 28.85
CA GLY A 519 -0.84 -11.19 29.18
C GLY A 519 0.39 -12.07 28.89
N PRO A 520 1.58 -11.69 29.40
CA PRO A 520 2.85 -12.31 29.03
C PRO A 520 2.86 -13.83 29.21
N GLY A 521 3.26 -14.53 28.14
CA GLY A 521 3.39 -16.00 28.14
C GLY A 521 2.13 -16.74 27.66
N THR A 522 0.95 -16.09 27.57
CA THR A 522 -0.30 -16.75 27.17
C THR A 522 -0.36 -17.12 25.68
N GLN A 523 0.55 -16.61 24.86
CA GLN A 523 0.74 -17.04 23.46
C GLN A 523 1.47 -18.38 23.35
N PHE A 524 2.00 -18.91 24.43
CA PHE A 524 2.69 -20.21 24.54
C PHE A 524 1.85 -21.22 25.32
N PRO A 525 2.20 -22.53 25.31
CA PRO A 525 1.48 -23.52 26.10
C PRO A 525 1.45 -23.17 27.59
N HIS A 526 0.27 -23.18 28.22
CA HIS A 526 0.09 -22.87 29.62
C HIS A 526 -1.16 -23.54 30.21
N ASN A 527 -1.31 -23.49 31.52
CA ASN A 527 -2.51 -23.95 32.19
C ASN A 527 -3.41 -22.73 32.47
N ASP A 528 -4.49 -22.60 31.73
CA ASP A 528 -5.56 -21.63 32.01
C ASP A 528 -6.65 -22.32 32.85
N SER A 529 -6.52 -22.25 34.18
CA SER A 529 -7.40 -22.97 35.08
C SER A 529 -8.86 -22.45 35.12
N GLY A 530 -9.10 -21.28 34.53
CA GLY A 530 -10.44 -20.67 34.43
C GLY A 530 -11.04 -20.76 33.04
N GLY A 531 -10.26 -21.20 32.06
CA GLY A 531 -10.63 -21.30 30.65
C GLY A 531 -11.07 -22.70 30.23
N ASP A 532 -11.34 -22.85 28.94
CA ASP A 532 -11.67 -24.14 28.30
C ASP A 532 -10.42 -25.00 28.16
N GLU A 533 -10.45 -26.24 28.68
CA GLU A 533 -9.29 -27.13 28.67
C GLU A 533 -8.72 -27.43 27.28
N THR A 534 -9.53 -27.32 26.23
CA THR A 534 -9.13 -27.63 24.84
C THR A 534 -8.54 -26.42 24.12
N PHE A 535 -9.05 -25.21 24.37
CA PHE A 535 -8.76 -24.04 23.54
C PHE A 535 -8.01 -22.91 24.26
N ALA A 536 -8.02 -22.88 25.61
CA ALA A 536 -7.40 -21.80 26.37
C ALA A 536 -5.90 -21.97 26.58
N GLY A 537 -5.40 -23.20 26.64
CA GLY A 537 -4.02 -23.53 27.05
C GLY A 537 -2.90 -23.21 26.05
N ASN A 538 -3.14 -22.33 25.06
CA ASN A 538 -2.12 -21.87 24.11
C ASN A 538 -2.58 -20.57 23.42
N GLY A 539 -1.73 -19.91 22.67
CA GLY A 539 -2.05 -18.74 21.88
C GLY A 539 -3.17 -18.97 20.87
N SER A 540 -3.68 -17.91 20.26
CA SER A 540 -4.71 -17.93 19.23
C SER A 540 -4.19 -18.50 17.90
N HIS A 541 -5.02 -18.47 16.85
CA HIS A 541 -4.63 -18.80 15.48
C HIS A 541 -4.16 -17.57 14.67
N GLY A 542 -3.63 -16.55 15.35
CA GLY A 542 -3.16 -15.32 14.78
C GLY A 542 -3.96 -14.08 15.20
N CYS A 543 -5.16 -14.26 15.74
CA CYS A 543 -5.98 -13.16 16.25
C CYS A 543 -5.43 -12.58 17.55
N ILE A 544 -5.90 -11.39 17.90
CA ILE A 544 -5.65 -10.72 19.17
C ILE A 544 -6.88 -10.94 20.05
N ASN A 545 -6.76 -11.88 20.99
CA ASN A 545 -7.84 -12.26 21.92
C ASN A 545 -7.91 -11.34 23.12
N MET A 546 -9.11 -10.97 23.54
CA MET A 546 -9.39 -10.11 24.68
C MET A 546 -10.52 -10.66 25.57
N GLN A 547 -10.59 -10.20 26.80
CA GLN A 547 -11.78 -10.39 27.62
C GLN A 547 -12.99 -9.70 26.98
N GLU A 548 -14.18 -10.29 27.10
CA GLU A 548 -15.39 -9.81 26.42
C GLU A 548 -15.72 -8.35 26.76
N ASN A 549 -15.68 -7.97 28.04
CA ASN A 549 -15.93 -6.60 28.48
C ASN A 549 -14.92 -5.58 27.93
N GLN A 550 -13.65 -5.99 27.75
CA GLN A 550 -12.60 -5.17 27.16
C GLN A 550 -12.78 -5.08 25.63
N ALA A 551 -13.10 -6.19 24.97
CA ALA A 551 -13.42 -6.21 23.54
C ALA A 551 -14.66 -5.35 23.22
N ALA A 552 -15.70 -5.40 24.10
CA ALA A 552 -16.86 -4.51 24.01
C ALA A 552 -16.46 -3.04 24.11
N TRP A 553 -15.56 -2.71 25.04
CA TRP A 553 -15.04 -1.34 25.17
C TRP A 553 -14.27 -0.90 23.93
N VAL A 554 -13.33 -1.73 23.45
CA VAL A 554 -12.55 -1.45 22.23
C VAL A 554 -13.48 -1.27 21.04
N TYR A 555 -14.42 -2.20 20.84
CA TYR A 555 -15.38 -2.12 19.75
C TYR A 555 -16.23 -0.84 19.81
N GLY A 556 -16.68 -0.42 20.99
CA GLY A 556 -17.51 0.77 21.17
C GLY A 556 -16.75 2.10 21.05
N HIS A 557 -15.42 2.09 21.20
CA HIS A 557 -14.56 3.30 21.18
C HIS A 557 -13.68 3.40 19.93
N THR A 558 -13.79 2.49 18.99
CA THR A 558 -13.04 2.48 17.73
C THR A 558 -13.99 2.59 16.53
N ASP A 559 -13.46 3.01 15.39
CA ASP A 559 -14.20 3.15 14.15
C ASP A 559 -13.38 2.65 12.93
N TRP A 560 -13.85 2.93 11.73
CA TRP A 560 -13.18 2.55 10.47
C TRP A 560 -11.86 3.29 10.21
N ASN A 561 -11.59 4.40 10.93
CA ASN A 561 -10.35 5.18 10.81
C ASN A 561 -9.32 4.78 11.86
N THR A 562 -9.67 3.87 12.77
CA THR A 562 -8.75 3.35 13.78
C THR A 562 -7.65 2.53 13.11
N ILE A 563 -6.42 2.74 13.55
CA ILE A 563 -5.24 1.99 13.10
C ILE A 563 -4.95 0.88 14.11
N ILE A 564 -4.58 -0.29 13.63
CA ILE A 564 -4.07 -1.39 14.44
C ILE A 564 -2.58 -1.57 14.11
N ALA A 565 -1.70 -1.28 15.07
CA ALA A 565 -0.26 -1.48 14.95
C ALA A 565 0.16 -2.65 15.83
N VAL A 566 0.80 -3.65 15.24
CA VAL A 566 1.24 -4.90 15.91
C VAL A 566 2.74 -5.02 15.75
N TYR A 567 3.50 -5.08 16.86
CA TYR A 567 4.95 -5.22 16.84
C TYR A 567 5.48 -6.13 17.93
#